data_c6d5d66202f632159f37d1dbf424effc
#
_entry.id   c6d5d66202f632159f37d1dbf424effc
#
_cell.length_a   1.000
_cell.length_b   1.000
_cell.length_c   1.000
_cell.angle_alpha   90.00
_cell.angle_beta   90.00
_cell.angle_gamma   90.00
#
_symmetry.space_group_name_H-M   'P 1'
#
loop_
_entity.id
_entity.type
_entity.pdbx_description
1 polymer ?
#
loop_
_entity_poly.entity_id
_entity_poly.type
_entity_poly.pdbx_seq_one_letter_code
_entity_poly.pdbx_strand_id
1 'polypeptide(L)'
;MSWRTNNLLSEAERETVIELRHDMHREPELSNGEWKTQRRIREVLQRFGLNGAKAFHNTGLYIDIEGTASGPSRSIAIRGDIDALPIQEARHDLPYRSQVDGVMHACGHDIHGSIALGAALAFHRLRNNFAGKVRIFFQPAEEAEPLGGRTVKEEKLLDGFDGAVGFHVSPDLPAGIFGAREGAITKSADQFKLTITGNMAHGNAPHRGVDAIAIAAAFVTEVQKVVSREMPADDASIITIGTIRGGMASNIICPTVVMEGTIRTRSPERRALLCQRVREVSEGVAVMHRGRAECDIRTGEPPVVNDAEMVRRFQRVVEDTVGHDAFTNRKEAIGSDDFGFYSACVPSIYFWFGSRADGNDSLVHTPTFGASDDIIIPTTELAIRYILDLLNSGSASSKTGRSGISAATAAVSK
;
A
#
# COMPACT_ATOMS: atom_id res chain seq x y z
N MET A 1 -9.17 27.14 -11.71
CA MET A 1 -9.96 26.21 -12.55
C MET A 1 -11.34 26.04 -11.94
N SER A 2 -12.43 26.27 -12.68
CA SER A 2 -13.78 26.03 -12.16
C SER A 2 -14.09 24.53 -12.27
N TRP A 3 -14.08 23.84 -11.15
CA TRP A 3 -14.56 22.47 -11.06
C TRP A 3 -16.03 22.43 -11.51
N ARG A 4 -16.36 21.55 -12.45
CA ARG A 4 -17.75 21.29 -12.81
C ARG A 4 -18.38 20.43 -11.70
N THR A 5 -18.61 21.05 -10.53
CA THR A 5 -19.22 20.40 -9.38
C THR A 5 -20.71 20.21 -9.63
N ASN A 6 -21.10 19.00 -9.97
CA ASN A 6 -22.50 18.57 -9.83
C ASN A 6 -22.65 18.00 -8.42
N ASN A 7 -22.73 18.83 -7.42
CA ASN A 7 -23.03 18.60 -6.01
C ASN A 7 -23.43 17.16 -5.63
N LEU A 8 -22.47 16.22 -5.73
CA LEU A 8 -22.69 14.83 -5.29
C LEU A 8 -22.70 14.71 -3.76
N LEU A 9 -22.21 15.72 -3.06
CA LEU A 9 -22.30 15.86 -1.61
C LEU A 9 -23.24 17.01 -1.28
N SER A 10 -24.15 16.82 -0.32
CA SER A 10 -24.93 17.91 0.28
C SER A 10 -24.03 18.82 1.11
N GLU A 11 -24.47 20.02 1.45
CA GLU A 11 -23.71 20.97 2.27
C GLU A 11 -23.34 20.34 3.62
N ALA A 12 -24.30 19.72 4.30
CA ALA A 12 -24.05 19.05 5.58
C ALA A 12 -23.03 17.90 5.48
N GLU A 13 -23.01 17.15 4.36
CA GLU A 13 -22.01 16.12 4.11
C GLU A 13 -20.63 16.74 3.91
N ARG A 14 -20.53 17.84 3.16
CA ARG A 14 -19.26 18.57 2.91
C ARG A 14 -18.68 19.10 4.22
N GLU A 15 -19.45 19.79 5.02
CA GLU A 15 -19.05 20.30 6.34
C GLU A 15 -18.55 19.16 7.22
N THR A 16 -19.30 18.05 7.30
CA THR A 16 -18.95 16.89 8.12
C THR A 16 -17.63 16.22 7.68
N VAL A 17 -17.38 16.16 6.38
CA VAL A 17 -16.13 15.60 5.82
C VAL A 17 -14.94 16.45 6.22
N ILE A 18 -15.05 17.76 6.14
CA ILE A 18 -13.98 18.69 6.56
C ILE A 18 -13.79 18.68 8.09
N GLU A 19 -14.88 18.64 8.86
CA GLU A 19 -14.81 18.50 10.32
C GLU A 19 -14.06 17.24 10.73
N LEU A 20 -14.36 16.09 10.10
CA LEU A 20 -13.67 14.83 10.39
C LEU A 20 -12.17 14.98 10.12
N ARG A 21 -11.78 15.56 8.99
CA ARG A 21 -10.38 15.80 8.65
C ARG A 21 -9.67 16.60 9.73
N HIS A 22 -10.27 17.72 10.16
CA HIS A 22 -9.70 18.57 11.21
C HIS A 22 -9.59 17.85 12.56
N ASP A 23 -10.59 17.03 12.90
CA ASP A 23 -10.58 16.27 14.14
C ASP A 23 -9.54 15.15 14.17
N MET A 24 -9.37 14.44 13.05
CA MET A 24 -8.31 13.45 12.91
C MET A 24 -6.93 14.11 12.99
N HIS A 25 -6.75 15.22 12.28
CA HIS A 25 -5.48 15.94 12.28
C HIS A 25 -5.11 16.52 13.65
N ARG A 26 -6.12 16.98 14.41
CA ARG A 26 -5.93 17.55 15.77
C ARG A 26 -5.57 16.49 16.80
N GLU A 27 -6.16 15.29 16.68
CA GLU A 27 -5.93 14.15 17.59
C GLU A 27 -5.47 12.90 16.83
N PRO A 28 -4.29 12.96 16.19
CA PRO A 28 -3.79 11.85 15.38
C PRO A 28 -3.42 10.67 16.26
N GLU A 29 -3.62 9.46 15.74
CA GLU A 29 -3.28 8.21 16.42
C GLU A 29 -2.36 7.37 15.54
N LEU A 30 -1.33 6.77 16.15
CA LEU A 30 -0.38 5.90 15.45
C LEU A 30 -1.05 4.61 14.98
N SER A 31 -0.43 3.97 13.99
CA SER A 31 -0.81 2.64 13.49
C SER A 31 -1.12 1.67 14.61
N ASN A 32 -2.22 0.93 14.49
CA ASN A 32 -2.74 -0.01 15.49
C ASN A 32 -3.28 0.61 16.78
N GLY A 33 -3.34 1.94 16.87
CA GLY A 33 -3.82 2.70 18.01
C GLY A 33 -5.02 3.61 17.73
N GLU A 34 -5.67 3.51 16.58
CA GLU A 34 -6.65 4.45 16.00
C GLU A 34 -8.06 4.32 16.62
N TRP A 35 -8.13 4.12 17.95
CA TRP A 35 -9.39 3.87 18.68
C TRP A 35 -10.34 5.07 18.71
N LYS A 36 -9.80 6.28 18.89
CA LYS A 36 -10.61 7.51 18.88
C LYS A 36 -11.08 7.81 17.47
N THR A 37 -10.21 7.64 16.49
CA THR A 37 -10.49 7.82 15.06
C THR A 37 -11.61 6.86 14.63
N GLN A 38 -11.49 5.56 14.96
CA GLN A 38 -12.54 4.56 14.70
C GLN A 38 -13.89 4.97 15.31
N ARG A 39 -13.87 5.36 16.59
CA ARG A 39 -15.10 5.78 17.29
C ARG A 39 -15.72 6.99 16.63
N ARG A 40 -14.93 8.00 16.31
CA ARG A 40 -15.37 9.25 15.66
C ARG A 40 -16.02 8.98 14.31
N ILE A 41 -15.38 8.16 13.48
CA ILE A 41 -15.94 7.74 12.18
C ILE A 41 -17.26 7.00 12.39
N ARG A 42 -17.34 6.07 13.34
CA ARG A 42 -18.57 5.32 13.65
C ARG A 42 -19.71 6.23 14.10
N GLU A 43 -19.44 7.19 14.97
CA GLU A 43 -20.43 8.17 15.46
C GLU A 43 -20.97 9.05 14.32
N VAL A 44 -20.09 9.50 13.41
CA VAL A 44 -20.51 10.24 12.21
C VAL A 44 -21.37 9.38 11.31
N LEU A 45 -20.96 8.16 10.99
CA LEU A 45 -21.76 7.24 10.17
C LEU A 45 -23.16 7.02 10.77
N GLN A 46 -23.25 6.80 12.09
CA GLN A 46 -24.53 6.62 12.81
C GLN A 46 -25.41 7.87 12.74
N ARG A 47 -24.84 9.06 12.90
CA ARG A 47 -25.56 10.35 12.77
C ARG A 47 -26.25 10.50 11.42
N PHE A 48 -25.65 9.92 10.36
CA PHE A 48 -26.23 9.91 9.01
C PHE A 48 -27.05 8.63 8.70
N GLY A 49 -27.37 7.80 9.68
CA GLY A 49 -28.20 6.61 9.52
C GLY A 49 -27.46 5.35 9.04
N LEU A 50 -26.15 5.38 8.97
CA LEU A 50 -25.28 4.27 8.58
C LEU A 50 -24.86 3.44 9.81
N ASN A 51 -25.74 2.52 10.24
CA ASN A 51 -25.55 1.73 11.49
C ASN A 51 -24.82 0.39 11.28
N GLY A 52 -24.49 0.04 10.03
CA GLY A 52 -23.95 -1.29 9.67
C GLY A 52 -22.42 -1.41 9.68
N ALA A 53 -21.70 -0.42 10.22
CA ALA A 53 -20.24 -0.42 10.22
C ALA A 53 -19.65 -1.55 11.11
N LYS A 54 -18.79 -2.38 10.52
CA LYS A 54 -18.12 -3.51 11.17
C LYS A 54 -16.66 -3.18 11.41
N ALA A 55 -16.13 -3.63 12.55
CA ALA A 55 -14.71 -3.52 12.83
C ALA A 55 -13.92 -4.62 12.11
N PHE A 56 -12.68 -4.32 11.73
CA PHE A 56 -11.66 -5.27 11.30
C PHE A 56 -10.31 -4.78 11.80
N HIS A 57 -9.32 -5.64 11.86
CA HIS A 57 -7.98 -5.28 12.33
C HIS A 57 -8.02 -4.41 13.61
N ASN A 58 -8.90 -4.75 14.57
CA ASN A 58 -9.17 -4.03 15.82
C ASN A 58 -9.66 -2.58 15.64
N THR A 59 -8.84 -1.70 15.08
CA THR A 59 -9.06 -0.24 15.00
C THR A 59 -9.65 0.24 13.68
N GLY A 60 -9.75 -0.62 12.66
CA GLY A 60 -10.38 -0.31 11.38
C GLY A 60 -11.88 -0.49 11.37
N LEU A 61 -12.52 0.11 10.37
CA LEU A 61 -13.94 -0.05 10.07
C LEU A 61 -14.18 -0.33 8.59
N TYR A 62 -15.20 -1.09 8.28
CA TYR A 62 -15.78 -1.10 6.95
C TYR A 62 -17.31 -1.05 7.02
N ILE A 63 -17.92 -0.56 5.95
CA ILE A 63 -19.38 -0.52 5.82
C ILE A 63 -19.77 -0.87 4.39
N ASP A 64 -20.82 -1.68 4.26
CA ASP A 64 -21.44 -2.04 2.98
C ASP A 64 -22.66 -1.15 2.72
N ILE A 65 -22.74 -0.60 1.52
CA ILE A 65 -23.89 0.17 1.05
C ILE A 65 -24.40 -0.51 -0.20
N GLU A 66 -25.63 -1.00 -0.12
CA GLU A 66 -26.28 -1.68 -1.23
C GLU A 66 -27.17 -0.68 -1.99
N GLY A 67 -26.96 -0.63 -3.31
CA GLY A 67 -27.81 0.08 -4.22
C GLY A 67 -29.15 -0.65 -4.43
N THR A 68 -30.23 0.08 -4.59
CA THR A 68 -31.60 -0.47 -4.75
C THR A 68 -32.14 -0.31 -6.16
N ALA A 69 -31.43 0.36 -7.06
CA ALA A 69 -31.81 0.45 -8.47
C ALA A 69 -31.68 -0.92 -9.16
N SER A 70 -32.48 -1.13 -10.19
CA SER A 70 -32.33 -2.28 -11.08
C SER A 70 -31.15 -2.06 -12.05
N GLY A 71 -30.36 -3.10 -12.31
CA GLY A 71 -29.23 -2.99 -13.23
C GLY A 71 -28.16 -4.05 -12.97
N PRO A 72 -26.96 -3.91 -13.59
CA PRO A 72 -25.83 -4.76 -13.31
C PRO A 72 -25.45 -4.68 -11.83
N SER A 73 -25.32 -5.84 -11.18
CA SER A 73 -24.97 -5.89 -9.75
C SER A 73 -23.48 -6.17 -9.60
N ARG A 74 -22.67 -5.10 -9.57
CA ARG A 74 -21.23 -5.18 -9.29
C ARG A 74 -20.95 -4.73 -7.86
N SER A 75 -19.84 -5.23 -7.31
CA SER A 75 -19.37 -4.89 -5.96
C SER A 75 -18.00 -4.23 -6.05
N ILE A 76 -17.90 -2.98 -5.61
CA ILE A 76 -16.67 -2.19 -5.66
C ILE A 76 -16.30 -1.77 -4.24
N ALA A 77 -15.03 -1.95 -3.88
CA ALA A 77 -14.47 -1.45 -2.63
C ALA A 77 -13.76 -0.11 -2.84
N ILE A 78 -13.76 0.74 -1.82
CA ILE A 78 -12.94 1.95 -1.74
C ILE A 78 -12.21 1.98 -0.39
N ARG A 79 -10.95 2.39 -0.38
CA ARG A 79 -10.09 2.45 0.80
C ARG A 79 -9.64 3.87 1.08
N GLY A 80 -9.82 4.33 2.31
CA GLY A 80 -9.08 5.43 2.92
C GLY A 80 -8.39 4.92 4.19
N ASP A 81 -7.08 5.10 4.26
CA ASP A 81 -6.30 4.85 5.46
C ASP A 81 -6.52 5.93 6.51
N ILE A 82 -6.21 5.63 7.80
CA ILE A 82 -6.58 6.52 8.92
C ILE A 82 -5.52 6.66 10.01
N ASP A 83 -4.37 6.04 9.89
CA ASP A 83 -3.28 6.10 10.86
C ASP A 83 -2.36 7.31 10.65
N ALA A 84 -1.60 7.67 11.69
CA ALA A 84 -0.67 8.79 11.70
C ALA A 84 0.77 8.32 11.98
N LEU A 85 1.71 9.25 11.83
CA LEU A 85 3.14 8.99 11.94
C LEU A 85 3.74 9.57 13.24
N PRO A 86 4.81 8.97 13.78
CA PRO A 86 5.53 9.46 14.94
C PRO A 86 6.45 10.66 14.56
N ILE A 87 5.82 11.75 14.11
CA ILE A 87 6.49 12.98 13.66
C ILE A 87 5.94 14.16 14.43
N GLN A 88 6.83 15.02 14.97
CA GLN A 88 6.42 16.26 15.60
C GLN A 88 6.03 17.29 14.55
N GLU A 89 4.79 17.73 14.57
CA GLU A 89 4.31 18.76 13.64
C GLU A 89 4.95 20.12 13.89
N ALA A 90 5.46 20.73 12.82
CA ALA A 90 6.05 22.08 12.83
C ALA A 90 5.12 23.17 12.23
N ARG A 91 3.89 22.82 11.83
CA ARG A 91 2.89 23.73 11.23
C ARG A 91 2.14 24.49 12.32
N HIS A 92 2.69 25.62 12.75
CA HIS A 92 2.08 26.48 13.78
C HIS A 92 0.97 27.39 13.23
N ASP A 93 0.83 27.46 11.91
CA ASP A 93 -0.15 28.24 11.16
C ASP A 93 -1.52 27.56 11.03
N LEU A 94 -1.60 26.25 11.30
CA LEU A 94 -2.85 25.50 11.16
C LEU A 94 -3.74 25.62 12.42
N PRO A 95 -5.02 26.03 12.29
CA PRO A 95 -5.94 26.11 13.41
C PRO A 95 -6.32 24.73 14.00
N TYR A 96 -6.13 23.66 13.23
CA TYR A 96 -6.40 22.27 13.59
C TYR A 96 -5.11 21.42 13.70
N ARG A 97 -3.94 22.06 13.92
CA ARG A 97 -2.68 21.34 14.10
C ARG A 97 -2.78 20.27 15.18
N SER A 98 -1.92 19.27 15.10
CA SER A 98 -1.85 18.19 16.09
C SER A 98 -1.70 18.72 17.52
N GLN A 99 -2.52 18.18 18.42
CA GLN A 99 -2.43 18.38 19.87
C GLN A 99 -1.78 17.21 20.59
N VAL A 100 -1.32 16.20 19.82
CA VAL A 100 -0.61 15.02 20.34
C VAL A 100 0.88 15.22 20.09
N ASP A 101 1.63 15.34 21.15
CA ASP A 101 3.07 15.56 21.06
C ASP A 101 3.77 14.39 20.36
N GLY A 102 4.62 14.69 19.39
CA GLY A 102 5.34 13.69 18.60
C GLY A 102 4.51 12.89 17.58
N VAL A 103 3.24 13.25 17.33
CA VAL A 103 2.38 12.53 16.37
C VAL A 103 1.70 13.49 15.40
N MET A 104 1.69 13.16 14.12
CA MET A 104 1.12 13.99 13.05
C MET A 104 0.60 13.15 11.90
N HIS A 105 -0.50 13.57 11.26
CA HIS A 105 -0.88 13.07 9.93
C HIS A 105 0.03 13.65 8.84
N ALA A 106 1.26 13.14 8.76
CA ALA A 106 2.27 13.61 7.82
C ALA A 106 2.25 12.87 6.47
N CYS A 107 1.30 11.93 6.26
CA CYS A 107 1.06 11.25 5.00
C CYS A 107 -0.30 11.57 4.36
N GLY A 108 -1.15 12.34 5.06
CA GLY A 108 -2.46 12.77 4.54
C GLY A 108 -3.59 11.77 4.75
N HIS A 109 -3.44 10.81 5.66
CA HIS A 109 -4.46 9.80 5.95
C HIS A 109 -5.71 10.40 6.61
N ASP A 110 -5.61 11.57 7.25
CA ASP A 110 -6.75 12.38 7.67
C ASP A 110 -7.62 12.84 6.47
N ILE A 111 -6.98 13.17 5.35
CA ILE A 111 -7.65 13.51 4.08
C ILE A 111 -8.26 12.25 3.46
N HIS A 112 -7.52 11.14 3.44
CA HIS A 112 -7.98 9.87 2.83
C HIS A 112 -9.20 9.30 3.57
N GLY A 113 -9.14 9.24 4.90
CA GLY A 113 -10.28 8.83 5.73
C GLY A 113 -11.51 9.72 5.54
N SER A 114 -11.30 11.02 5.36
CA SER A 114 -12.37 11.99 5.12
C SER A 114 -12.99 11.82 3.72
N ILE A 115 -12.19 11.56 2.68
CA ILE A 115 -12.69 11.22 1.34
C ILE A 115 -13.52 9.93 1.39
N ALA A 116 -13.06 8.90 2.11
CA ALA A 116 -13.80 7.67 2.29
C ALA A 116 -15.12 7.89 3.04
N LEU A 117 -15.15 8.77 4.07
CA LEU A 117 -16.39 9.17 4.74
C LEU A 117 -17.35 9.85 3.77
N GLY A 118 -16.88 10.82 3.00
CA GLY A 118 -17.70 11.52 2.02
C GLY A 118 -18.31 10.56 0.99
N ALA A 119 -17.55 9.57 0.53
CA ALA A 119 -18.06 8.51 -0.33
C ALA A 119 -19.16 7.69 0.38
N ALA A 120 -18.97 7.32 1.66
CA ALA A 120 -19.95 6.56 2.43
C ALA A 120 -21.28 7.32 2.54
N LEU A 121 -21.24 8.60 2.93
CA LEU A 121 -22.41 9.44 3.09
C LEU A 121 -23.16 9.62 1.76
N ALA A 122 -22.44 9.95 0.69
CA ALA A 122 -23.03 10.14 -0.63
C ALA A 122 -23.66 8.85 -1.19
N PHE A 123 -22.97 7.71 -1.13
CA PHE A 123 -23.53 6.43 -1.60
C PHE A 123 -24.76 6.01 -0.78
N HIS A 124 -24.79 6.26 0.53
CA HIS A 124 -25.97 6.00 1.33
C HIS A 124 -27.17 6.83 0.86
N ARG A 125 -26.99 8.12 0.62
CA ARG A 125 -28.03 9.01 0.11
C ARG A 125 -28.44 8.66 -1.32
N LEU A 126 -27.49 8.27 -2.15
CA LEU A 126 -27.71 7.94 -3.57
C LEU A 126 -28.09 6.48 -3.81
N ARG A 127 -28.35 5.66 -2.78
CA ARG A 127 -28.57 4.21 -2.91
C ARG A 127 -29.68 3.82 -3.89
N ASN A 128 -30.65 4.70 -4.13
CA ASN A 128 -31.71 4.46 -5.10
C ASN A 128 -31.30 4.74 -6.56
N ASN A 129 -30.09 5.24 -6.78
CA ASN A 129 -29.59 5.67 -8.09
C ASN A 129 -28.57 4.70 -8.69
N PHE A 130 -28.16 3.65 -7.98
CA PHE A 130 -27.25 2.65 -8.48
C PHE A 130 -27.69 1.24 -8.09
N ALA A 131 -27.23 0.25 -8.87
CA ALA A 131 -27.32 -1.19 -8.56
C ALA A 131 -25.98 -1.70 -8.03
N GLY A 132 -26.01 -2.82 -7.30
CA GLY A 132 -24.80 -3.45 -6.77
C GLY A 132 -24.42 -2.94 -5.38
N LYS A 133 -23.14 -3.06 -5.03
CA LYS A 133 -22.66 -2.81 -3.67
C LYS A 133 -21.38 -1.98 -3.67
N VAL A 134 -21.27 -1.04 -2.72
CA VAL A 134 -20.03 -0.34 -2.42
C VAL A 134 -19.61 -0.65 -0.98
N ARG A 135 -18.38 -1.17 -0.79
CA ARG A 135 -17.77 -1.32 0.51
C ARG A 135 -16.77 -0.20 0.75
N ILE A 136 -16.94 0.54 1.82
CA ILE A 136 -16.01 1.58 2.22
C ILE A 136 -15.16 1.06 3.38
N PHE A 137 -13.82 1.06 3.20
CA PHE A 137 -12.85 0.76 4.24
C PHE A 137 -12.27 2.06 4.79
N PHE A 138 -12.27 2.15 6.12
CA PHE A 138 -11.44 3.05 6.90
C PHE A 138 -10.33 2.18 7.49
N GLN A 139 -9.22 2.12 6.75
CA GLN A 139 -8.18 1.15 7.01
C GLN A 139 -7.17 1.70 8.01
N PRO A 140 -6.89 0.99 9.13
CA PRO A 140 -5.84 1.34 10.06
C PRO A 140 -4.50 0.78 9.60
N ALA A 141 -3.42 1.22 10.24
CA ALA A 141 -2.10 0.62 10.19
C ALA A 141 -1.57 0.38 8.76
N GLU A 142 -1.49 1.44 7.95
CA GLU A 142 -0.77 1.41 6.68
C GLU A 142 0.73 1.53 6.89
N GLU A 143 1.16 2.35 7.87
CA GLU A 143 2.54 2.77 8.07
C GLU A 143 3.37 1.81 8.94
N ALA A 144 2.71 0.92 9.71
CA ALA A 144 3.43 0.00 10.61
C ALA A 144 2.73 -1.33 10.82
N GLU A 145 3.54 -2.37 10.93
CA GLU A 145 3.09 -3.74 11.22
C GLU A 145 2.48 -3.88 12.65
N PRO A 146 1.45 -4.72 12.80
CA PRO A 146 0.78 -5.51 11.77
C PRO A 146 -0.07 -4.63 10.84
N LEU A 147 0.01 -4.88 9.51
CA LEU A 147 -0.62 -4.03 8.49
C LEU A 147 -2.12 -4.31 8.35
N GLY A 148 -2.92 -3.25 8.27
CA GLY A 148 -4.37 -3.33 8.06
C GLY A 148 -4.77 -3.95 6.73
N GLY A 149 -4.07 -3.63 5.64
CA GLY A 149 -4.30 -4.21 4.31
C GLY A 149 -4.04 -5.72 4.26
N ARG A 150 -3.08 -6.23 5.05
CA ARG A 150 -2.85 -7.67 5.19
C ARG A 150 -4.09 -8.38 5.74
N THR A 151 -4.73 -7.81 6.76
CA THR A 151 -5.96 -8.35 7.36
C THR A 151 -7.11 -8.42 6.35
N VAL A 152 -7.25 -7.42 5.47
CA VAL A 152 -8.26 -7.44 4.41
C VAL A 152 -8.13 -8.69 3.54
N LYS A 153 -6.90 -9.08 3.19
CA LYS A 153 -6.62 -10.31 2.43
C LYS A 153 -6.82 -11.58 3.25
N GLU A 154 -6.31 -11.62 4.49
CA GLU A 154 -6.35 -12.81 5.35
C GLU A 154 -7.78 -13.15 5.78
N GLU A 155 -8.59 -12.13 6.10
CA GLU A 155 -10.02 -12.29 6.45
C GLU A 155 -10.93 -12.37 5.21
N LYS A 156 -10.34 -12.33 4.00
CA LYS A 156 -11.07 -12.44 2.72
C LYS A 156 -12.16 -11.37 2.56
N LEU A 157 -11.90 -10.17 3.03
CA LEU A 157 -12.90 -9.09 3.03
C LEU A 157 -13.24 -8.58 1.63
N LEU A 158 -12.51 -9.00 0.59
CA LEU A 158 -12.78 -8.69 -0.81
C LEU A 158 -13.30 -9.87 -1.62
N ASP A 159 -13.61 -11.01 -1.00
CA ASP A 159 -14.19 -12.14 -1.73
C ASP A 159 -15.53 -11.77 -2.36
N GLY A 160 -15.67 -12.00 -3.67
CA GLY A 160 -16.85 -11.68 -4.45
C GLY A 160 -16.97 -10.19 -4.86
N PHE A 161 -15.92 -9.39 -4.65
CA PHE A 161 -15.85 -8.04 -5.19
C PHE A 161 -15.28 -8.04 -6.62
N ASP A 162 -15.76 -7.11 -7.45
CA ASP A 162 -15.36 -6.95 -8.84
C ASP A 162 -14.19 -5.97 -9.00
N GLY A 163 -13.88 -5.20 -7.96
CA GLY A 163 -12.77 -4.26 -7.98
C GLY A 163 -12.58 -3.48 -6.69
N ALA A 164 -11.40 -2.87 -6.56
CA ALA A 164 -11.07 -1.98 -5.45
C ALA A 164 -10.43 -0.67 -5.95
N VAL A 165 -10.72 0.41 -5.23
CA VAL A 165 -10.23 1.76 -5.51
C VAL A 165 -9.47 2.26 -4.29
N GLY A 166 -8.19 2.60 -4.48
CA GLY A 166 -7.35 3.30 -3.53
C GLY A 166 -6.88 4.63 -4.12
N PHE A 167 -6.41 5.51 -3.26
CA PHE A 167 -5.88 6.81 -3.67
C PHE A 167 -4.92 7.35 -2.62
N HIS A 168 -4.07 8.30 -3.05
CA HIS A 168 -3.16 8.98 -2.15
C HIS A 168 -2.95 10.43 -2.57
N VAL A 169 -2.81 11.29 -1.59
CA VAL A 169 -2.41 12.68 -1.79
C VAL A 169 -0.98 12.74 -2.35
N SER A 170 -0.72 13.70 -3.25
CA SER A 170 0.61 13.86 -3.84
C SER A 170 1.05 15.32 -3.87
N PRO A 171 2.03 15.70 -3.03
CA PRO A 171 2.64 17.03 -3.08
C PRO A 171 3.38 17.33 -4.38
N ASP A 172 3.80 16.30 -5.12
CA ASP A 172 4.47 16.48 -6.42
C ASP A 172 3.53 16.98 -7.52
N LEU A 173 2.22 16.78 -7.36
CA LEU A 173 1.21 17.18 -8.31
C LEU A 173 0.51 18.47 -7.85
N PRO A 174 0.25 19.41 -8.76
CA PRO A 174 -0.61 20.56 -8.45
C PRO A 174 -2.02 20.12 -8.04
N ALA A 175 -2.64 20.87 -7.14
CA ALA A 175 -4.06 20.66 -6.79
C ALA A 175 -4.92 20.67 -8.07
N GLY A 176 -5.84 19.70 -8.18
CA GLY A 176 -6.68 19.54 -9.37
C GLY A 176 -6.11 18.64 -10.46
N ILE A 177 -4.91 18.13 -10.30
CA ILE A 177 -4.32 17.13 -11.20
C ILE A 177 -4.42 15.75 -10.55
N PHE A 178 -4.82 14.76 -11.35
CA PHE A 178 -4.94 13.36 -10.96
C PHE A 178 -3.97 12.51 -11.76
N GLY A 179 -3.33 11.56 -11.10
CA GLY A 179 -2.34 10.69 -11.72
C GLY A 179 -2.67 9.23 -11.53
N ALA A 180 -2.59 8.44 -12.61
CA ALA A 180 -2.62 6.98 -12.54
C ALA A 180 -1.79 6.39 -13.68
N ARG A 181 -1.39 5.13 -13.55
CA ARG A 181 -0.79 4.36 -14.64
C ARG A 181 -1.15 2.89 -14.48
N GLU A 182 -1.17 2.15 -15.56
CA GLU A 182 -1.37 0.70 -15.57
C GLU A 182 -0.15 -0.05 -15.07
N GLY A 183 -0.38 -1.28 -14.57
CA GLY A 183 0.64 -2.17 -14.07
C GLY A 183 1.11 -1.84 -12.65
N ALA A 184 2.27 -2.35 -12.29
CA ALA A 184 2.83 -2.15 -10.96
C ALA A 184 3.31 -0.70 -10.76
N ILE A 185 2.80 -0.05 -9.72
CA ILE A 185 3.08 1.37 -9.40
C ILE A 185 3.96 1.52 -8.17
N THR A 186 4.02 0.51 -7.31
CA THR A 186 4.95 0.42 -6.17
C THR A 186 5.80 -0.84 -6.27
N LYS A 187 6.71 -1.03 -5.33
CA LYS A 187 7.48 -2.27 -5.17
C LYS A 187 7.00 -3.03 -3.94
N SER A 188 7.22 -4.37 -3.93
CA SER A 188 7.04 -5.17 -2.71
C SER A 188 8.03 -4.76 -1.62
N ALA A 189 7.70 -5.06 -0.36
CA ALA A 189 8.53 -4.75 0.80
C ALA A 189 8.82 -6.01 1.62
N ASP A 190 9.78 -6.83 1.16
CA ASP A 190 10.20 -8.04 1.86
C ASP A 190 11.49 -7.79 2.65
N GLN A 191 11.61 -8.47 3.79
CA GLN A 191 12.79 -8.42 4.64
C GLN A 191 13.38 -9.82 4.80
N PHE A 192 14.70 -9.92 4.92
CA PHE A 192 15.33 -11.17 5.26
C PHE A 192 16.32 -10.99 6.42
N LYS A 193 16.45 -12.05 7.22
CA LYS A 193 17.47 -12.20 8.23
C LYS A 193 18.24 -13.48 7.92
N LEU A 194 19.54 -13.33 7.66
CA LEU A 194 20.45 -14.43 7.35
C LEU A 194 21.42 -14.62 8.50
N THR A 195 21.44 -15.82 9.07
CA THR A 195 22.41 -16.25 10.07
C THR A 195 23.38 -17.24 9.43
N ILE A 196 24.64 -16.90 9.39
CA ILE A 196 25.72 -17.76 8.91
C ILE A 196 26.45 -18.32 10.11
N THR A 197 26.60 -19.64 10.14
CA THR A 197 27.29 -20.37 11.21
C THR A 197 28.51 -21.12 10.67
N GLY A 198 29.62 -20.84 11.25
CA GLY A 198 30.91 -21.53 11.04
C GLY A 198 31.43 -22.18 12.32
N ASN A 199 32.74 -22.27 12.45
CA ASN A 199 33.41 -22.80 13.65
C ASN A 199 34.58 -21.89 14.06
N MET A 200 34.66 -21.60 15.36
CA MET A 200 35.74 -20.81 15.94
C MET A 200 37.10 -21.53 15.87
N ALA A 201 38.12 -20.76 15.61
CA ALA A 201 39.51 -21.24 15.69
C ALA A 201 40.48 -20.06 15.95
N HIS A 202 41.72 -20.36 16.28
CA HIS A 202 42.76 -19.35 16.37
C HIS A 202 43.08 -18.80 14.97
N GLY A 203 43.25 -17.47 14.83
CA GLY A 203 43.51 -16.83 13.54
C GLY A 203 44.73 -17.37 12.77
N ASN A 204 45.75 -17.88 13.46
CA ASN A 204 46.90 -18.54 12.83
C ASN A 204 46.64 -20.01 12.41
N ALA A 205 45.48 -20.57 12.75
CA ALA A 205 45.10 -21.93 12.40
C ALA A 205 43.72 -21.99 11.70
N PRO A 206 43.51 -21.25 10.61
CA PRO A 206 42.21 -21.13 9.96
C PRO A 206 41.69 -22.47 9.41
N HIS A 207 42.58 -23.42 9.10
CA HIS A 207 42.20 -24.75 8.66
C HIS A 207 41.47 -25.61 9.70
N ARG A 208 41.47 -25.18 10.98
CA ARG A 208 40.76 -25.82 12.09
C ARG A 208 39.37 -25.21 12.35
N GLY A 209 39.08 -24.08 11.69
CA GLY A 209 37.78 -23.39 11.80
C GLY A 209 36.98 -23.35 10.50
N VAL A 210 35.88 -22.69 10.56
CA VAL A 210 35.07 -22.27 9.41
C VAL A 210 34.71 -20.81 9.62
N ASP A 211 35.16 -19.94 8.73
CA ASP A 211 35.07 -18.48 8.89
C ASP A 211 33.77 -17.96 8.37
N ALA A 212 32.86 -17.61 9.30
CA ALA A 212 31.56 -17.03 8.96
C ALA A 212 31.69 -15.65 8.30
N ILE A 213 32.75 -14.86 8.56
CA ILE A 213 32.97 -13.57 7.88
C ILE A 213 33.33 -13.80 6.41
N ALA A 214 34.18 -14.78 6.08
CA ALA A 214 34.53 -15.12 4.70
C ALA A 214 33.26 -15.58 3.92
N ILE A 215 32.42 -16.40 4.54
CA ILE A 215 31.14 -16.83 3.96
C ILE A 215 30.19 -15.62 3.73
N ALA A 216 30.09 -14.72 4.71
CA ALA A 216 29.27 -13.52 4.60
C ALA A 216 29.73 -12.60 3.46
N ALA A 217 31.03 -12.39 3.31
CA ALA A 217 31.60 -11.60 2.22
C ALA A 217 31.27 -12.21 0.84
N ALA A 218 31.38 -13.53 0.71
CA ALA A 218 31.00 -14.24 -0.51
C ALA A 218 29.51 -14.10 -0.80
N PHE A 219 28.63 -14.27 0.20
CA PHE A 219 27.18 -14.06 0.03
C PHE A 219 26.86 -12.65 -0.46
N VAL A 220 27.45 -11.60 0.13
CA VAL A 220 27.24 -10.20 -0.28
C VAL A 220 27.51 -10.02 -1.77
N THR A 221 28.56 -10.65 -2.28
CA THR A 221 28.96 -10.56 -3.70
C THR A 221 28.05 -11.40 -4.60
N GLU A 222 27.79 -12.65 -4.22
CA GLU A 222 27.05 -13.60 -5.05
C GLU A 222 25.55 -13.24 -5.16
N VAL A 223 24.93 -12.78 -4.08
CA VAL A 223 23.50 -12.43 -4.10
C VAL A 223 23.17 -11.29 -5.08
N GLN A 224 24.13 -10.37 -5.35
CA GLN A 224 23.94 -9.32 -6.35
C GLN A 224 23.86 -9.86 -7.78
N LYS A 225 24.41 -11.04 -8.04
CA LYS A 225 24.30 -11.69 -9.36
C LYS A 225 22.89 -12.15 -9.67
N VAL A 226 22.07 -12.44 -8.67
CA VAL A 226 20.66 -12.75 -8.85
C VAL A 226 19.97 -11.60 -9.58
N VAL A 227 20.16 -10.36 -9.12
CA VAL A 227 19.58 -9.18 -9.79
C VAL A 227 20.25 -8.90 -11.13
N SER A 228 21.58 -8.93 -11.19
CA SER A 228 22.32 -8.47 -12.37
C SER A 228 22.42 -9.51 -13.50
N ARG A 229 22.18 -10.81 -13.25
CA ARG A 229 22.37 -11.90 -14.21
C ARG A 229 21.13 -12.80 -14.41
N GLU A 230 20.22 -12.83 -13.45
CA GLU A 230 19.05 -13.71 -13.51
C GLU A 230 17.75 -12.92 -13.78
N MET A 231 17.74 -11.60 -13.58
CA MET A 231 16.61 -10.74 -13.89
C MET A 231 16.78 -10.11 -15.27
N PRO A 232 15.66 -9.83 -16.00
CA PRO A 232 15.68 -9.02 -17.21
C PRO A 232 16.33 -7.66 -17.00
N ALA A 233 16.96 -7.11 -18.03
CA ALA A 233 17.70 -5.84 -17.93
C ALA A 233 16.83 -4.63 -17.57
N ASP A 234 15.52 -4.69 -17.87
CA ASP A 234 14.51 -3.67 -17.55
C ASP A 234 13.81 -3.90 -16.20
N ASP A 235 14.21 -4.95 -15.47
CA ASP A 235 13.66 -5.26 -14.16
C ASP A 235 14.18 -4.31 -13.09
N ALA A 236 13.25 -3.80 -12.28
CA ALA A 236 13.55 -2.90 -11.18
C ALA A 236 13.69 -3.62 -9.82
N SER A 237 14.06 -4.90 -9.82
CA SER A 237 14.32 -5.68 -8.60
C SER A 237 15.56 -5.18 -7.87
N ILE A 238 15.50 -5.21 -6.55
CA ILE A 238 16.59 -4.76 -5.67
C ILE A 238 16.73 -5.75 -4.52
N ILE A 239 17.98 -6.15 -4.23
CA ILE A 239 18.34 -6.86 -3.01
C ILE A 239 19.37 -5.99 -2.28
N THR A 240 19.04 -5.57 -1.07
CA THR A 240 19.89 -4.73 -0.23
C THR A 240 20.25 -5.48 1.05
N ILE A 241 21.53 -5.47 1.42
CA ILE A 241 21.98 -5.90 2.74
C ILE A 241 22.23 -4.63 3.55
N GLY A 242 21.37 -4.37 4.53
CA GLY A 242 21.38 -3.14 5.32
C GLY A 242 22.27 -3.25 6.56
N THR A 243 22.41 -4.46 7.13
CA THR A 243 23.27 -4.68 8.30
C THR A 243 24.08 -5.95 8.16
N ILE A 244 25.28 -5.93 8.73
CA ILE A 244 26.14 -7.10 8.91
C ILE A 244 26.81 -7.00 10.29
N ARG A 245 26.70 -8.04 11.09
CA ARG A 245 27.25 -8.10 12.46
C ARG A 245 27.95 -9.44 12.68
N GLY A 246 29.21 -9.39 13.09
CA GLY A 246 30.01 -10.57 13.41
C GLY A 246 31.41 -10.21 13.85
N GLY A 247 32.12 -11.21 14.40
CA GLY A 247 33.47 -11.01 14.93
C GLY A 247 33.49 -10.75 16.43
N MET A 248 34.57 -11.18 17.07
CA MET A 248 34.83 -11.06 18.51
C MET A 248 36.16 -10.40 18.81
N ALA A 249 37.23 -10.83 18.10
CA ALA A 249 38.58 -10.31 18.22
C ALA A 249 39.35 -10.55 16.93
N SER A 250 40.36 -9.74 16.68
CA SER A 250 41.15 -9.75 15.43
C SER A 250 41.95 -11.05 15.17
N ASN A 251 42.19 -11.85 16.21
CA ASN A 251 42.93 -13.10 16.15
C ASN A 251 42.08 -14.37 16.32
N ILE A 252 40.72 -14.23 16.19
CA ILE A 252 39.76 -15.33 16.32
C ILE A 252 39.00 -15.47 15.01
N ILE A 253 38.94 -16.68 14.44
CA ILE A 253 38.04 -17.02 13.33
C ILE A 253 36.57 -16.88 13.81
N CYS A 254 35.79 -16.06 13.12
CA CYS A 254 34.44 -15.74 13.51
C CYS A 254 33.49 -16.94 13.32
N PRO A 255 32.80 -17.40 14.38
CA PRO A 255 31.87 -18.53 14.27
C PRO A 255 30.50 -18.15 13.77
N THR A 256 30.09 -16.87 13.85
CA THR A 256 28.73 -16.47 13.48
C THR A 256 28.66 -15.05 12.93
N VAL A 257 27.95 -14.90 11.82
CA VAL A 257 27.59 -13.59 11.25
C VAL A 257 26.08 -13.54 11.06
N VAL A 258 25.46 -12.42 11.43
CA VAL A 258 24.06 -12.11 11.18
C VAL A 258 23.97 -10.93 10.22
N MET A 259 23.18 -11.09 9.17
CA MET A 259 22.84 -10.03 8.21
C MET A 259 21.34 -9.81 8.14
N GLU A 260 20.95 -8.57 7.92
CA GLU A 260 19.54 -8.21 7.65
C GLU A 260 19.50 -7.36 6.38
N GLY A 261 18.45 -7.59 5.59
CA GLY A 261 18.32 -6.91 4.31
C GLY A 261 16.89 -6.89 3.80
N THR A 262 16.70 -6.30 2.62
CA THR A 262 15.40 -6.15 1.97
C THR A 262 15.42 -6.69 0.54
N ILE A 263 14.26 -7.17 0.08
CA ILE A 263 14.01 -7.58 -1.29
C ILE A 263 12.86 -6.72 -1.82
N ARG A 264 13.05 -6.09 -2.98
CA ARG A 264 12.10 -5.19 -3.61
C ARG A 264 11.88 -5.58 -5.07
N THR A 265 10.64 -5.75 -5.50
CA THR A 265 10.30 -6.00 -6.92
C THR A 265 8.90 -5.51 -7.23
N ARG A 266 8.59 -5.33 -8.52
CA ARG A 266 7.26 -4.98 -9.01
C ARG A 266 6.43 -6.17 -9.44
N SER A 267 7.04 -7.34 -9.64
CA SER A 267 6.35 -8.54 -10.13
C SER A 267 6.11 -9.51 -8.97
N PRO A 268 4.86 -9.94 -8.75
CA PRO A 268 4.55 -10.99 -7.78
C PRO A 268 5.30 -12.30 -8.07
N GLU A 269 5.46 -12.68 -9.35
CA GLU A 269 6.16 -13.88 -9.76
C GLU A 269 7.66 -13.79 -9.45
N ARG A 270 8.29 -12.64 -9.77
CA ARG A 270 9.70 -12.37 -9.46
C ARG A 270 9.96 -12.27 -7.97
N ARG A 271 8.97 -11.79 -7.19
CA ARG A 271 9.05 -11.75 -5.73
C ARG A 271 9.32 -13.14 -5.15
N ALA A 272 8.53 -14.14 -5.57
CA ALA A 272 8.71 -15.52 -5.13
C ALA A 272 10.10 -16.06 -5.56
N LEU A 273 10.50 -15.80 -6.80
CA LEU A 273 11.81 -16.20 -7.33
C LEU A 273 12.95 -15.57 -6.53
N LEU A 274 12.94 -14.25 -6.30
CA LEU A 274 13.98 -13.56 -5.55
C LEU A 274 14.13 -14.08 -4.13
N CYS A 275 12.99 -14.30 -3.43
CA CYS A 275 13.00 -14.90 -2.09
C CYS A 275 13.63 -16.30 -2.09
N GLN A 276 13.30 -17.13 -3.08
CA GLN A 276 13.87 -18.44 -3.26
C GLN A 276 15.38 -18.33 -3.52
N ARG A 277 15.80 -17.48 -4.47
CA ARG A 277 17.22 -17.32 -4.84
C ARG A 277 18.09 -16.81 -3.68
N VAL A 278 17.58 -15.89 -2.87
CA VAL A 278 18.31 -15.43 -1.67
C VAL A 278 18.61 -16.60 -0.72
N ARG A 279 17.64 -17.52 -0.50
CA ARG A 279 17.86 -18.73 0.29
C ARG A 279 18.89 -19.66 -0.36
N GLU A 280 18.71 -20.00 -1.64
CA GLU A 280 19.57 -20.90 -2.38
C GLU A 280 21.03 -20.40 -2.45
N VAL A 281 21.23 -19.11 -2.69
CA VAL A 281 22.56 -18.49 -2.71
C VAL A 281 23.19 -18.55 -1.32
N SER A 282 22.43 -18.25 -0.27
CA SER A 282 22.95 -18.29 1.11
C SER A 282 23.39 -19.71 1.52
N GLU A 283 22.58 -20.72 1.22
CA GLU A 283 22.87 -22.12 1.47
C GLU A 283 24.08 -22.61 0.63
N GLY A 284 24.07 -22.31 -0.68
CA GLY A 284 25.13 -22.69 -1.60
C GLY A 284 26.47 -22.13 -1.21
N VAL A 285 26.57 -20.86 -0.87
CA VAL A 285 27.83 -20.22 -0.43
C VAL A 285 28.28 -20.81 0.91
N ALA A 286 27.37 -21.03 1.85
CA ALA A 286 27.70 -21.61 3.14
C ALA A 286 28.29 -23.04 2.99
N VAL A 287 27.65 -23.88 2.18
CA VAL A 287 28.10 -25.26 1.91
C VAL A 287 29.47 -25.25 1.22
N MET A 288 29.67 -24.38 0.23
CA MET A 288 30.99 -24.25 -0.47
C MET A 288 32.14 -23.99 0.49
N HIS A 289 31.88 -23.27 1.59
CA HIS A 289 32.86 -22.95 2.63
C HIS A 289 32.76 -23.83 3.88
N ARG A 290 32.02 -24.94 3.85
CA ARG A 290 31.83 -25.89 4.95
C ARG A 290 31.05 -25.33 6.16
N GLY A 291 30.33 -24.21 5.98
CA GLY A 291 29.47 -23.61 6.98
C GLY A 291 28.01 -23.97 6.80
N ARG A 292 27.14 -23.27 7.52
CA ARG A 292 25.70 -23.36 7.42
C ARG A 292 25.09 -21.94 7.30
N ALA A 293 23.95 -21.85 6.62
CA ALA A 293 23.17 -20.65 6.52
C ALA A 293 21.71 -20.94 6.86
N GLU A 294 21.10 -20.06 7.65
CA GLU A 294 19.66 -20.05 7.93
C GLU A 294 19.13 -18.69 7.50
N CYS A 295 18.26 -18.68 6.49
CA CYS A 295 17.67 -17.46 5.92
C CYS A 295 16.16 -17.43 6.20
N ASP A 296 15.77 -16.60 7.15
CA ASP A 296 14.36 -16.28 7.40
C ASP A 296 13.94 -15.09 6.53
N ILE A 297 12.84 -15.24 5.77
CA ILE A 297 12.28 -14.18 4.93
C ILE A 297 10.87 -13.87 5.40
N ARG A 298 10.71 -12.66 5.91
CA ARG A 298 9.41 -12.09 6.25
C ARG A 298 8.86 -11.37 5.03
N THR A 299 7.77 -11.91 4.48
CA THR A 299 7.07 -11.26 3.37
C THR A 299 6.25 -10.08 3.89
N GLY A 300 6.55 -8.89 3.37
CA GLY A 300 5.80 -7.66 3.63
C GLY A 300 4.70 -7.41 2.60
N GLU A 301 4.52 -6.16 2.22
CA GLU A 301 3.51 -5.74 1.26
C GLU A 301 3.81 -6.26 -0.15
N PRO A 302 2.82 -6.75 -0.89
CA PRO A 302 2.96 -6.96 -2.32
C PRO A 302 2.98 -5.62 -3.06
N PRO A 303 3.47 -5.57 -4.32
CA PRO A 303 3.36 -4.36 -5.11
C PRO A 303 1.89 -4.00 -5.35
N VAL A 304 1.58 -2.71 -5.38
CA VAL A 304 0.28 -2.22 -5.87
C VAL A 304 0.28 -2.35 -7.38
N VAL A 305 -0.71 -3.07 -7.92
CA VAL A 305 -0.85 -3.31 -9.36
C VAL A 305 -2.18 -2.75 -9.84
N ASN A 306 -2.12 -1.75 -10.71
CA ASN A 306 -3.29 -1.15 -11.33
C ASN A 306 -3.76 -1.95 -12.55
N ASP A 307 -5.06 -2.26 -12.57
CA ASP A 307 -5.72 -2.86 -13.73
C ASP A 307 -5.81 -1.85 -14.88
N ALA A 308 -5.43 -2.29 -16.08
CA ALA A 308 -5.35 -1.42 -17.26
C ALA A 308 -6.70 -0.85 -17.68
N GLU A 309 -7.81 -1.63 -17.59
CA GLU A 309 -9.14 -1.14 -17.92
C GLU A 309 -9.64 -0.13 -16.89
N MET A 310 -9.39 -0.38 -15.61
CA MET A 310 -9.74 0.55 -14.55
C MET A 310 -9.00 1.89 -14.71
N VAL A 311 -7.71 1.89 -15.09
CA VAL A 311 -6.95 3.12 -15.36
C VAL A 311 -7.54 3.88 -16.55
N ARG A 312 -7.82 3.21 -17.68
CA ARG A 312 -8.42 3.85 -18.85
C ARG A 312 -9.78 4.48 -18.55
N ARG A 313 -10.59 3.80 -17.74
CA ARG A 313 -11.89 4.33 -17.30
C ARG A 313 -11.73 5.53 -16.38
N PHE A 314 -10.79 5.46 -15.44
CA PHE A 314 -10.48 6.57 -14.54
C PHE A 314 -10.05 7.81 -15.33
N GLN A 315 -9.14 7.64 -16.29
CA GLN A 315 -8.72 8.74 -17.17
C GLN A 315 -9.91 9.42 -17.84
N ARG A 316 -10.83 8.64 -18.45
CA ARG A 316 -12.03 9.23 -19.08
C ARG A 316 -12.88 9.99 -18.08
N VAL A 317 -13.11 9.44 -16.89
CA VAL A 317 -13.91 10.11 -15.85
C VAL A 317 -13.25 11.42 -15.40
N VAL A 318 -11.92 11.46 -15.26
CA VAL A 318 -11.18 12.71 -14.97
C VAL A 318 -11.35 13.71 -16.10
N GLU A 319 -11.13 13.30 -17.35
CA GLU A 319 -11.23 14.16 -18.52
C GLU A 319 -12.63 14.74 -18.70
N ASP A 320 -13.67 13.93 -18.49
CA ASP A 320 -15.08 14.35 -18.61
C ASP A 320 -15.52 15.27 -17.46
N THR A 321 -14.96 15.07 -16.26
CA THR A 321 -15.39 15.80 -15.06
C THR A 321 -14.59 17.08 -14.84
N VAL A 322 -13.28 17.00 -15.00
CA VAL A 322 -12.33 18.08 -14.65
C VAL A 322 -11.76 18.74 -15.92
N GLY A 323 -11.40 17.94 -16.91
CA GLY A 323 -10.81 18.36 -18.19
C GLY A 323 -9.61 17.54 -18.59
N HIS A 324 -9.24 17.57 -19.86
CA HIS A 324 -8.16 16.77 -20.43
C HIS A 324 -6.80 17.02 -19.75
N ASP A 325 -6.52 18.25 -19.36
CA ASP A 325 -5.25 18.62 -18.73
C ASP A 325 -5.17 18.20 -17.24
N ALA A 326 -6.26 17.67 -16.69
CA ALA A 326 -6.31 17.25 -15.29
C ALA A 326 -5.82 15.81 -15.03
N PHE A 327 -5.59 15.03 -16.10
CA PHE A 327 -5.04 13.69 -15.98
C PHE A 327 -3.56 13.64 -16.39
N THR A 328 -2.75 12.89 -15.64
CA THR A 328 -1.37 12.59 -15.98
C THR A 328 -1.06 11.11 -15.85
N ASN A 329 -0.36 10.55 -16.83
CA ASN A 329 0.22 9.22 -16.73
C ASN A 329 1.46 9.30 -15.83
N ARG A 330 1.25 9.12 -14.54
CA ARG A 330 2.30 9.33 -13.54
C ARG A 330 3.37 8.24 -13.61
N LYS A 331 4.63 8.67 -13.42
CA LYS A 331 5.73 7.74 -13.15
C LYS A 331 5.53 7.09 -11.76
N GLU A 332 6.21 6.01 -11.54
CA GLU A 332 6.11 5.13 -10.37
C GLU A 332 6.31 5.87 -9.04
N ALA A 333 5.65 5.39 -7.99
CA ALA A 333 5.99 5.74 -6.62
C ALA A 333 7.31 5.05 -6.21
N ILE A 334 8.09 5.73 -5.39
CA ILE A 334 9.36 5.19 -4.87
C ILE A 334 9.08 4.23 -3.70
N GLY A 335 7.98 4.43 -2.96
CA GLY A 335 7.61 3.67 -1.77
C GLY A 335 6.89 2.35 -2.03
N SER A 336 6.38 1.76 -0.97
CA SER A 336 5.38 0.69 -0.93
C SER A 336 4.08 1.25 -0.37
N ASP A 337 2.99 0.50 -0.47
CA ASP A 337 1.69 0.78 0.13
C ASP A 337 0.96 -0.55 0.30
N ASP A 338 0.35 -0.76 1.45
CA ASP A 338 -0.33 -2.01 1.79
C ASP A 338 -1.65 -2.22 1.03
N PHE A 339 -2.11 -1.23 0.23
CA PHE A 339 -3.12 -1.43 -0.81
C PHE A 339 -2.71 -2.52 -1.83
N GLY A 340 -1.44 -2.87 -1.87
CA GLY A 340 -0.94 -4.04 -2.59
C GLY A 340 -1.67 -5.34 -2.23
N PHE A 341 -2.14 -5.48 -0.98
CA PHE A 341 -2.96 -6.63 -0.58
C PHE A 341 -4.34 -6.61 -1.23
N TYR A 342 -4.95 -5.44 -1.45
CA TYR A 342 -6.20 -5.29 -2.18
C TYR A 342 -6.03 -5.67 -3.66
N SER A 343 -5.01 -5.11 -4.31
CA SER A 343 -4.72 -5.38 -5.73
C SER A 343 -4.29 -6.83 -5.99
N ALA A 344 -3.82 -7.53 -4.96
CA ALA A 344 -3.55 -8.97 -5.03
C ALA A 344 -4.82 -9.83 -4.90
N CYS A 345 -5.96 -9.26 -4.49
CA CYS A 345 -7.24 -9.97 -4.34
C CYS A 345 -8.17 -9.76 -5.54
N VAL A 346 -8.31 -8.52 -6.01
CA VAL A 346 -9.26 -8.11 -7.06
C VAL A 346 -8.63 -7.12 -8.02
N PRO A 347 -9.14 -6.97 -9.26
CA PRO A 347 -8.76 -5.87 -10.14
C PRO A 347 -8.86 -4.54 -9.41
N SER A 348 -7.81 -3.72 -9.45
CA SER A 348 -7.74 -2.53 -8.60
C SER A 348 -7.17 -1.34 -9.34
N ILE A 349 -7.49 -0.16 -8.85
CA ILE A 349 -6.79 1.07 -9.20
C ILE A 349 -6.36 1.79 -7.93
N TYR A 350 -5.17 2.32 -7.98
CA TYR A 350 -4.64 3.29 -7.04
C TYR A 350 -4.22 4.53 -7.81
N PHE A 351 -4.82 5.67 -7.48
CA PHE A 351 -4.54 6.92 -8.15
C PHE A 351 -4.02 7.97 -7.17
N TRP A 352 -3.26 8.93 -7.69
CA TRP A 352 -2.81 10.08 -6.92
C TRP A 352 -3.65 11.30 -7.24
N PHE A 353 -3.87 12.13 -6.25
CA PHE A 353 -4.47 13.46 -6.43
C PHE A 353 -3.52 14.53 -5.89
N GLY A 354 -3.38 15.60 -6.65
CA GLY A 354 -2.44 16.68 -6.34
C GLY A 354 -2.85 17.49 -5.12
N SER A 355 -1.88 17.80 -4.29
CA SER A 355 -2.06 18.67 -3.12
C SER A 355 -1.13 19.89 -3.11
N ARG A 356 -0.22 20.00 -4.11
CA ARG A 356 0.69 21.12 -4.15
C ARG A 356 -0.09 22.42 -4.38
N ALA A 357 0.03 23.33 -3.40
CA ALA A 357 -0.44 24.71 -3.49
C ALA A 357 0.75 25.65 -3.61
N ASP A 358 0.52 26.84 -4.14
CA ASP A 358 1.55 27.87 -4.25
C ASP A 358 2.15 28.17 -2.88
N GLY A 359 3.47 28.07 -2.79
CA GLY A 359 4.23 28.35 -1.57
C GLY A 359 4.31 27.20 -0.53
N ASN A 360 3.80 26.00 -0.86
CA ASN A 360 3.96 24.81 -0.02
C ASN A 360 4.58 23.66 -0.81
N ASP A 361 5.89 23.46 -0.68
CA ASP A 361 6.66 22.39 -1.30
C ASP A 361 6.95 21.22 -0.33
N SER A 362 6.20 21.12 0.78
CA SER A 362 6.43 20.10 1.81
C SER A 362 6.07 18.71 1.30
N LEU A 363 7.00 17.79 1.43
CA LEU A 363 6.80 16.37 1.09
C LEU A 363 6.07 15.64 2.21
N VAL A 364 5.43 14.51 1.88
CA VAL A 364 4.94 13.56 2.88
C VAL A 364 6.07 13.10 3.79
N HIS A 365 5.73 12.63 5.00
CA HIS A 365 6.69 12.20 6.04
C HIS A 365 7.64 13.32 6.52
N THR A 366 7.22 14.57 6.40
CA THR A 366 7.98 15.72 6.95
C THR A 366 7.16 16.48 7.99
N PRO A 367 7.82 17.13 8.96
CA PRO A 367 7.14 17.93 10.00
C PRO A 367 6.30 19.10 9.47
N THR A 368 6.54 19.51 8.23
CA THR A 368 5.90 20.65 7.57
C THR A 368 4.86 20.23 6.53
N PHE A 369 4.60 18.93 6.37
CA PHE A 369 3.58 18.45 5.41
C PHE A 369 2.23 19.14 5.68
N GLY A 370 1.55 19.49 4.60
CA GLY A 370 0.21 20.08 4.66
C GLY A 370 -0.43 20.15 3.29
N ALA A 371 -1.74 20.02 3.30
CA ALA A 371 -2.57 20.12 2.11
C ALA A 371 -3.83 20.94 2.42
N SER A 372 -4.34 21.69 1.42
CA SER A 372 -5.58 22.46 1.55
C SER A 372 -6.79 21.55 1.64
N ASP A 373 -7.81 21.96 2.41
CA ASP A 373 -9.13 21.32 2.43
C ASP A 373 -9.80 21.35 1.06
N ASP A 374 -9.47 22.30 0.20
CA ASP A 374 -10.07 22.50 -1.11
C ASP A 374 -9.94 21.30 -2.06
N ILE A 375 -8.98 20.39 -1.78
CA ILE A 375 -8.79 19.18 -2.59
C ILE A 375 -9.73 18.03 -2.18
N ILE A 376 -10.31 18.06 -0.98
CA ILE A 376 -11.03 16.93 -0.39
C ILE A 376 -12.35 16.70 -1.13
N ILE A 377 -13.20 17.72 -1.18
CA ILE A 377 -14.54 17.58 -1.78
C ILE A 377 -14.47 17.24 -3.28
N PRO A 378 -13.64 17.93 -4.11
CA PRO A 378 -13.50 17.54 -5.51
C PRO A 378 -13.00 16.11 -5.72
N THR A 379 -12.02 15.67 -4.93
CA THR A 379 -11.49 14.30 -5.01
C THR A 379 -12.56 13.28 -4.59
N THR A 380 -13.32 13.57 -3.54
CA THR A 380 -14.46 12.74 -3.11
C THR A 380 -15.49 12.59 -4.22
N GLU A 381 -15.90 13.68 -4.84
CA GLU A 381 -16.91 13.67 -5.92
C GLU A 381 -16.38 12.93 -7.17
N LEU A 382 -15.10 13.08 -7.49
CA LEU A 382 -14.47 12.31 -8.57
C LEU A 382 -14.45 10.80 -8.27
N ALA A 383 -14.09 10.41 -7.05
CA ALA A 383 -14.08 9.01 -6.62
C ALA A 383 -15.50 8.40 -6.69
N ILE A 384 -16.52 9.13 -6.25
CA ILE A 384 -17.92 8.70 -6.35
C ILE A 384 -18.33 8.49 -7.81
N ARG A 385 -18.02 9.45 -8.70
CA ARG A 385 -18.33 9.33 -10.15
C ARG A 385 -17.65 8.13 -10.77
N TYR A 386 -16.39 7.93 -10.45
CA TYR A 386 -15.63 6.81 -10.96
C TYR A 386 -16.21 5.46 -10.47
N ILE A 387 -16.57 5.35 -9.20
CA ILE A 387 -17.20 4.13 -8.67
C ILE A 387 -18.57 3.90 -9.33
N LEU A 388 -19.39 4.95 -9.53
CA LEU A 388 -20.66 4.84 -10.26
C LEU A 388 -20.43 4.36 -11.71
N ASP A 389 -19.40 4.83 -12.40
CA ASP A 389 -18.99 4.35 -13.73
C ASP A 389 -18.63 2.86 -13.70
N LEU A 390 -17.86 2.41 -12.70
CA LEU A 390 -17.51 1.00 -12.51
C LEU A 390 -18.74 0.11 -12.23
N LEU A 391 -19.66 0.57 -11.39
CA LEU A 391 -20.89 -0.17 -11.05
C LEU A 391 -21.81 -0.32 -12.27
N ASN A 392 -21.91 0.70 -13.12
CA ASN A 392 -22.76 0.70 -14.31
C ASN A 392 -22.15 -0.01 -15.52
N SER A 393 -20.87 -0.39 -15.45
CA SER A 393 -20.26 -1.14 -16.54
C SER A 393 -20.84 -2.55 -16.60
N GLY A 394 -21.56 -2.87 -17.68
CA GLY A 394 -22.02 -4.23 -17.95
C GLY A 394 -20.84 -5.21 -17.86
N SER A 395 -21.06 -6.42 -17.34
CA SER A 395 -20.04 -7.45 -17.23
C SER A 395 -19.41 -7.72 -18.60
N ALA A 396 -18.26 -7.14 -18.85
CA ALA A 396 -17.38 -7.66 -19.88
C ALA A 396 -16.96 -9.05 -19.40
N SER A 397 -17.52 -10.09 -19.99
CA SER A 397 -17.25 -11.48 -19.67
C SER A 397 -15.77 -11.78 -19.95
N SER A 398 -14.92 -11.61 -18.97
CA SER A 398 -13.58 -12.20 -18.97
C SER A 398 -13.64 -13.62 -18.41
N LYS A 399 -14.46 -14.48 -19.07
CA LYS A 399 -14.21 -15.91 -19.04
C LYS A 399 -13.15 -16.24 -20.08
N THR A 400 -11.95 -15.70 -19.97
CA THR A 400 -10.77 -16.25 -20.64
C THR A 400 -10.08 -17.15 -19.63
N GLY A 401 -10.16 -18.46 -19.93
CA GLY A 401 -9.68 -19.60 -19.21
C GLY A 401 -8.40 -19.44 -18.40
N ARG A 402 -8.52 -19.64 -17.12
CA ARG A 402 -7.45 -20.27 -16.36
C ARG A 402 -7.47 -21.76 -16.75
N SER A 403 -6.78 -22.09 -17.85
CA SER A 403 -6.40 -23.47 -18.13
C SER A 403 -5.42 -23.91 -17.07
N GLY A 404 -5.82 -24.93 -16.30
CA GLY A 404 -5.00 -25.56 -15.30
C GLY A 404 -3.65 -26.00 -15.86
N ILE A 405 -2.59 -25.61 -15.20
CA ILE A 405 -1.32 -26.31 -15.30
C ILE A 405 -1.44 -27.49 -14.37
N SER A 406 -1.84 -28.63 -14.98
CA SER A 406 -1.76 -29.94 -14.39
C SER A 406 -0.28 -30.30 -14.18
N ALA A 407 0.03 -30.78 -12.98
CA ALA A 407 1.29 -31.38 -12.63
C ALA A 407 1.66 -32.48 -13.63
N ALA A 408 2.78 -32.31 -14.31
CA ALA A 408 3.47 -33.39 -15.03
C ALA A 408 4.74 -33.76 -14.24
N THR A 409 4.56 -34.62 -13.24
CA THR A 409 5.62 -35.48 -12.71
C THR A 409 5.61 -36.73 -13.57
N ALA A 410 6.68 -36.96 -14.38
CA ALA A 410 7.14 -38.32 -14.69
C ALA A 410 8.43 -38.32 -15.55
N ALA A 411 9.47 -38.89 -14.96
CA ALA A 411 10.44 -39.78 -15.55
C ALA A 411 11.35 -39.27 -16.69
N VAL A 412 12.61 -39.06 -16.37
CA VAL A 412 13.72 -39.44 -17.25
C VAL A 412 14.61 -40.40 -16.48
N SER A 413 14.40 -41.70 -16.76
CA SER A 413 15.42 -42.74 -16.61
C SER A 413 15.95 -43.02 -18.01
N LYS A 414 17.18 -42.67 -18.27
CA LYS A 414 18.25 -43.44 -18.90
C LYS A 414 19.43 -42.55 -19.11
#